data_86ef2bacb8c2abd1e30ded6f9b042086
#
_entry.id   86ef2bacb8c2abd1e30ded6f9b042086
#
_cell.length_a   1.000
_cell.length_b   1.000
_cell.length_c   1.000
_cell.angle_alpha   90.00
_cell.angle_beta   90.00
_cell.angle_gamma   90.00
#
_symmetry.space_group_name_H-M   'P 1'
#
loop_
_entity.id
_entity.type
_entity.pdbx_description
1 polymer ?
#
loop_
_entity_poly.entity_id
_entity_poly.type
_entity_poly.pdbx_seq_one_letter_code
_entity_poly.pdbx_strand_id
1 'polypeptide(L)'
;MKKYIFLALAISVLACKNKTTPAIDYSQETLDVTTSIYPENITKVFGAHGGLDTWNGMKSLEFTMKKLNGDEVTTTNLKNRKSLIEMPHHTIGFDGEDVWLKNKDTATYKGNPKFYYNLMFYFYAMPFILADDGIIYEDVAALEFEGQSYPGIKISYESGVGESPEDEYILYYDSETHKMTWLGYTVTYFSKEKGKEFHFIKYNNWQTVEGLVLPETLTWYNYENNLPTEKRNDLPFTDIKLSKEEPDTDMFEAPAGATIID
;
A
#
# COMPACT_ATOMS: atom_id res chain seq x y z
N MET A 1 46.93 -41.63 86.22
CA MET A 1 46.91 -40.23 85.66
C MET A 1 46.55 -40.32 84.19
N LYS A 2 45.29 -40.04 83.85
CA LYS A 2 44.78 -40.13 82.47
C LYS A 2 44.80 -38.73 81.83
N LYS A 3 45.58 -38.57 80.76
CA LYS A 3 45.64 -37.36 79.98
C LYS A 3 44.49 -37.41 78.92
N TYR A 4 43.58 -36.45 78.99
CA TYR A 4 42.61 -36.28 77.97
C TYR A 4 43.15 -35.30 76.92
N ILE A 5 43.22 -35.74 75.67
CA ILE A 5 43.59 -34.93 74.52
C ILE A 5 42.25 -34.43 73.91
N PHE A 6 42.02 -33.12 73.93
CA PHE A 6 40.91 -32.49 73.22
C PHE A 6 41.32 -32.27 71.77
N LEU A 7 40.67 -32.95 70.89
CA LEU A 7 40.81 -32.74 69.45
C LEU A 7 39.78 -31.64 69.02
N ALA A 8 40.28 -30.48 68.74
CA ALA A 8 39.45 -29.38 68.21
C ALA A 8 39.20 -29.57 66.66
N LEU A 9 37.97 -29.90 66.34
CA LEU A 9 37.55 -30.03 64.92
C LEU A 9 37.23 -28.63 64.38
N ALA A 10 38.09 -28.09 63.52
CA ALA A 10 37.84 -26.82 62.82
C ALA A 10 36.95 -27.11 61.65
N ILE A 11 35.68 -26.63 61.74
CA ILE A 11 34.70 -26.63 60.62
C ILE A 11 35.00 -25.40 59.80
N SER A 12 35.61 -25.57 58.61
CA SER A 12 35.77 -24.54 57.60
C SER A 12 34.47 -24.42 56.83
N VAL A 13 33.71 -23.36 57.10
CA VAL A 13 32.51 -22.99 56.33
C VAL A 13 32.95 -22.36 55.00
N LEU A 14 32.90 -23.10 53.92
CA LEU A 14 33.04 -22.57 52.57
C LEU A 14 31.80 -21.76 52.24
N ALA A 15 31.88 -20.45 52.42
CA ALA A 15 30.88 -19.53 51.92
C ALA A 15 30.98 -19.46 50.39
N CYS A 16 30.09 -20.14 49.68
CA CYS A 16 29.84 -19.89 48.28
C CYS A 16 29.34 -18.43 48.14
N LYS A 17 30.21 -17.55 47.63
CA LYS A 17 29.75 -16.26 47.08
C LYS A 17 28.95 -16.55 45.85
N ASN A 18 27.61 -16.49 45.93
CA ASN A 18 26.76 -16.36 44.79
C ASN A 18 27.17 -15.07 44.06
N LYS A 19 27.76 -15.20 42.87
CA LYS A 19 27.86 -14.09 41.94
C LYS A 19 26.45 -13.77 41.50
N THR A 20 25.80 -12.79 42.14
CA THR A 20 24.62 -12.15 41.58
C THR A 20 25.08 -11.46 40.31
N THR A 21 24.69 -12.00 39.17
CA THR A 21 24.74 -11.28 37.92
C THR A 21 23.93 -10.01 38.11
N PRO A 22 24.48 -8.80 37.89
CA PRO A 22 23.70 -7.59 38.03
C PRO A 22 22.49 -7.69 37.10
N ALA A 23 21.31 -7.40 37.65
CA ALA A 23 20.11 -7.30 36.83
C ALA A 23 20.35 -6.21 35.78
N ILE A 24 20.08 -6.51 34.50
CA ILE A 24 20.14 -5.53 33.45
C ILE A 24 19.01 -4.53 33.69
N ASP A 25 19.38 -3.29 33.93
CA ASP A 25 18.42 -2.19 34.11
C ASP A 25 18.03 -1.67 32.72
N TYR A 26 16.86 -2.08 32.23
CA TYR A 26 16.29 -1.65 30.96
C TYR A 26 15.65 -0.24 31.03
N SER A 27 15.66 0.42 32.19
CA SER A 27 15.02 1.73 32.35
C SER A 27 15.79 2.89 31.71
N GLN A 28 17.04 2.66 31.28
CA GLN A 28 17.91 3.64 30.62
C GLN A 28 18.19 3.35 29.14
N GLU A 29 17.77 2.19 28.63
CA GLU A 29 17.78 1.96 27.22
C GLU A 29 16.58 2.71 26.62
N THR A 30 16.85 3.85 26.01
CA THR A 30 15.99 4.34 24.94
C THR A 30 16.09 3.29 23.85
N LEU A 31 15.19 2.31 23.89
CA LEU A 31 14.98 1.40 22.78
C LEU A 31 14.56 2.28 21.62
N ASP A 32 15.53 2.62 20.77
CA ASP A 32 15.25 3.14 19.44
C ASP A 32 14.72 1.95 18.61
N VAL A 33 13.56 1.43 19.06
CA VAL A 33 12.83 0.36 18.39
C VAL A 33 12.00 1.00 17.30
N THR A 34 12.65 1.56 16.31
CA THR A 34 12.06 1.69 14.98
C THR A 34 12.17 0.33 14.29
N THR A 35 11.56 -0.69 14.86
CA THR A 35 11.28 -1.91 14.11
C THR A 35 10.10 -1.63 13.21
N SER A 36 10.35 -0.92 12.11
CA SER A 36 9.44 -0.97 10.99
C SER A 36 9.32 -2.44 10.58
N ILE A 37 8.09 -2.95 10.52
CA ILE A 37 7.83 -4.30 9.98
C ILE A 37 8.13 -4.37 8.47
N TYR A 38 8.39 -3.23 7.85
CA TYR A 38 8.69 -3.08 6.43
C TYR A 38 10.20 -2.99 6.19
N PRO A 39 10.71 -3.49 5.04
CA PRO A 39 12.09 -3.26 4.60
C PRO A 39 12.44 -1.76 4.55
N GLU A 40 13.72 -1.45 4.75
CA GLU A 40 14.20 -0.06 4.84
C GLU A 40 13.89 0.77 3.58
N ASN A 41 14.05 0.18 2.40
CA ASN A 41 13.81 0.83 1.12
C ASN A 41 12.36 1.29 0.96
N ILE A 42 11.37 0.41 1.16
CA ILE A 42 9.96 0.77 1.06
C ILE A 42 9.53 1.72 2.19
N THR A 43 10.13 1.60 3.38
CA THR A 43 9.90 2.55 4.49
C THR A 43 10.32 3.97 4.11
N LYS A 44 11.46 4.13 3.42
CA LYS A 44 11.89 5.44 2.89
C LYS A 44 10.92 5.99 1.84
N VAL A 45 10.40 5.13 0.98
CA VAL A 45 9.37 5.52 0.01
C VAL A 45 8.11 6.01 0.72
N PHE A 46 7.58 5.28 1.70
CA PHE A 46 6.43 5.75 2.49
C PHE A 46 6.71 7.11 3.15
N GLY A 47 7.90 7.27 3.74
CA GLY A 47 8.31 8.53 4.37
C GLY A 47 8.35 9.70 3.38
N ALA A 48 8.88 9.49 2.15
CA ALA A 48 8.93 10.48 1.10
C ALA A 48 7.54 10.92 0.60
N HIS A 49 6.52 10.11 0.84
CA HIS A 49 5.13 10.40 0.52
C HIS A 49 4.29 10.91 1.70
N GLY A 50 4.90 11.24 2.85
CA GLY A 50 4.20 11.80 4.02
C GLY A 50 3.96 10.82 5.15
N GLY A 51 4.34 9.54 4.96
CA GLY A 51 4.39 8.49 5.97
C GLY A 51 3.08 7.77 6.23
N LEU A 52 3.21 6.53 6.69
CA LEU A 52 2.07 5.65 6.95
C LEU A 52 1.20 6.13 8.13
N ASP A 53 1.78 6.79 9.14
CA ASP A 53 1.00 7.30 10.27
C ASP A 53 -0.01 8.37 9.80
N THR A 54 0.43 9.27 8.89
CA THR A 54 -0.45 10.28 8.29
C THR A 54 -1.54 9.61 7.45
N TRP A 55 -1.16 8.65 6.60
CA TRP A 55 -2.12 7.88 5.78
C TRP A 55 -3.13 7.13 6.65
N ASN A 56 -2.65 6.39 7.63
CA ASN A 56 -3.49 5.62 8.54
C ASN A 56 -4.40 6.49 9.42
N GLY A 57 -4.08 7.77 9.60
CA GLY A 57 -4.95 8.75 10.24
C GLY A 57 -6.14 9.19 9.38
N MET A 58 -6.07 9.00 8.05
CA MET A 58 -7.17 9.35 7.15
C MET A 58 -8.23 8.25 7.11
N LYS A 59 -9.47 8.64 6.90
CA LYS A 59 -10.63 7.74 6.85
C LYS A 59 -11.34 7.76 5.51
N SER A 60 -11.20 8.83 4.73
CA SER A 60 -11.74 8.92 3.39
C SER A 60 -10.80 9.61 2.41
N LEU A 61 -10.90 9.18 1.17
CA LEU A 61 -10.23 9.78 0.01
C LEU A 61 -11.27 9.99 -1.09
N GLU A 62 -11.31 11.19 -1.63
CA GLU A 62 -12.05 11.52 -2.85
C GLU A 62 -11.08 12.14 -3.86
N PHE A 63 -11.22 11.76 -5.13
CA PHE A 63 -10.49 12.36 -6.25
C PHE A 63 -11.33 12.38 -7.52
N THR A 64 -11.08 13.36 -8.38
CA THR A 64 -11.69 13.49 -9.70
C THR A 64 -10.67 13.17 -10.78
N MET A 65 -11.00 12.24 -11.66
CA MET A 65 -10.26 11.96 -12.90
C MET A 65 -10.88 12.75 -14.06
N LYS A 66 -10.07 13.56 -14.73
CA LYS A 66 -10.49 14.33 -15.91
C LYS A 66 -10.41 13.45 -17.16
N LYS A 67 -11.54 13.03 -17.68
CA LYS A 67 -11.66 12.17 -18.86
C LYS A 67 -12.34 12.88 -20.02
N LEU A 68 -12.06 12.45 -21.25
CA LEU A 68 -12.63 13.05 -22.47
C LEU A 68 -14.16 12.99 -22.52
N ASN A 69 -14.75 11.94 -21.94
CA ASN A 69 -16.19 11.71 -21.94
C ASN A 69 -16.89 12.21 -20.66
N GLY A 70 -16.24 13.09 -19.93
CA GLY A 70 -16.72 13.64 -18.67
C GLY A 70 -15.96 13.11 -17.46
N ASP A 71 -16.04 13.87 -16.39
CA ASP A 71 -15.32 13.62 -15.16
C ASP A 71 -15.81 12.34 -14.46
N GLU A 72 -14.90 11.70 -13.78
CA GLU A 72 -15.19 10.56 -12.92
C GLU A 72 -14.72 10.87 -11.51
N VAL A 73 -15.62 10.81 -10.55
CA VAL A 73 -15.33 11.08 -9.13
C VAL A 73 -15.34 9.75 -8.38
N THR A 74 -14.26 9.47 -7.70
CA THR A 74 -14.13 8.29 -6.84
C THR A 74 -14.07 8.72 -5.38
N THR A 75 -14.94 8.15 -4.54
CA THR A 75 -14.91 8.29 -3.09
C THR A 75 -14.67 6.92 -2.47
N THR A 76 -13.69 6.82 -1.56
CA THR A 76 -13.34 5.56 -0.88
C THR A 76 -13.26 5.78 0.63
N ASN A 77 -13.90 4.89 1.38
CA ASN A 77 -13.63 4.74 2.81
C ASN A 77 -12.33 3.95 2.99
N LEU A 78 -11.30 4.60 3.53
CA LEU A 78 -9.96 4.01 3.65
C LEU A 78 -9.86 2.91 4.70
N LYS A 79 -10.88 2.73 5.56
CA LYS A 79 -10.86 1.74 6.64
C LYS A 79 -11.47 0.39 6.23
N ASN A 80 -12.49 0.42 5.40
CA ASN A 80 -13.22 -0.79 4.98
C ASN A 80 -13.29 -0.98 3.47
N ARG A 81 -12.66 -0.05 2.70
CA ARG A 81 -12.57 -0.06 1.23
C ARG A 81 -13.92 0.05 0.50
N LYS A 82 -15.02 0.35 1.19
CA LYS A 82 -16.25 0.75 0.51
C LYS A 82 -15.98 1.89 -0.44
N SER A 83 -16.55 1.84 -1.64
CA SER A 83 -16.23 2.82 -2.69
C SER A 83 -17.45 3.19 -3.52
N LEU A 84 -17.42 4.42 -4.03
CA LEU A 84 -18.40 4.95 -4.97
C LEU A 84 -17.65 5.62 -6.11
N ILE A 85 -18.01 5.27 -7.36
CA ILE A 85 -17.47 5.87 -8.57
C ILE A 85 -18.61 6.50 -9.34
N GLU A 86 -18.63 7.81 -9.40
CA GLU A 86 -19.63 8.56 -10.14
C GLU A 86 -19.10 8.96 -11.51
N MET A 87 -19.80 8.51 -12.56
CA MET A 87 -19.51 8.81 -13.96
C MET A 87 -20.70 9.59 -14.56
N PRO A 88 -20.57 10.23 -15.72
CA PRO A 88 -21.68 10.93 -16.36
C PRO A 88 -22.95 10.08 -16.54
N HIS A 89 -22.80 8.82 -16.97
CA HIS A 89 -23.91 7.92 -17.31
C HIS A 89 -24.11 6.75 -16.35
N HIS A 90 -23.17 6.52 -15.46
CA HIS A 90 -23.17 5.35 -14.57
C HIS A 90 -22.68 5.71 -13.17
N THR A 91 -23.06 4.88 -12.23
CA THR A 91 -22.42 4.83 -10.90
C THR A 91 -22.06 3.39 -10.61
N ILE A 92 -20.84 3.16 -10.14
CA ILE A 92 -20.38 1.87 -9.62
C ILE A 92 -20.15 2.07 -8.13
N GLY A 93 -20.63 1.15 -7.30
CA GLY A 93 -20.34 1.14 -5.88
C GLY A 93 -19.93 -0.22 -5.39
N PHE A 94 -19.27 -0.21 -4.24
CA PHE A 94 -18.95 -1.38 -3.44
C PHE A 94 -19.36 -1.09 -2.01
N ASP A 95 -20.31 -1.86 -1.49
CA ASP A 95 -20.88 -1.67 -0.15
C ASP A 95 -20.12 -2.40 0.97
N GLY A 96 -19.02 -3.08 0.60
CA GLY A 96 -18.19 -3.89 1.49
C GLY A 96 -18.42 -5.39 1.32
N GLU A 97 -19.46 -5.79 0.59
CA GLU A 97 -19.79 -7.18 0.25
C GLU A 97 -19.98 -7.32 -1.26
N ASP A 98 -20.84 -6.52 -1.84
CA ASP A 98 -21.22 -6.59 -3.24
C ASP A 98 -20.79 -5.37 -4.05
N VAL A 99 -20.41 -5.61 -5.30
CA VAL A 99 -20.25 -4.56 -6.32
C VAL A 99 -21.57 -4.36 -7.02
N TRP A 100 -22.01 -3.12 -7.15
CA TRP A 100 -23.24 -2.77 -7.85
C TRP A 100 -23.03 -1.73 -8.93
N LEU A 101 -23.90 -1.76 -9.94
CA LEU A 101 -23.93 -0.82 -11.06
C LEU A 101 -25.30 -0.15 -11.15
N LYS A 102 -25.31 1.18 -11.23
CA LYS A 102 -26.51 1.97 -11.54
C LYS A 102 -26.32 2.72 -12.85
N ASN A 103 -27.19 2.48 -13.82
CA ASN A 103 -27.30 3.32 -15.01
C ASN A 103 -28.10 4.57 -14.68
N LYS A 104 -27.58 5.76 -15.04
CA LYS A 104 -28.26 7.06 -14.84
C LYS A 104 -29.21 7.40 -16.00
N ASP A 105 -28.99 6.74 -17.14
CA ASP A 105 -29.80 6.90 -18.36
C ASP A 105 -29.85 5.57 -19.14
N THR A 106 -30.09 5.63 -20.45
CA THR A 106 -30.19 4.44 -21.34
C THR A 106 -28.83 3.94 -21.85
N ALA A 107 -27.71 4.61 -21.51
CA ALA A 107 -26.38 4.15 -21.90
C ALA A 107 -26.02 2.86 -21.18
N THR A 108 -25.49 1.91 -21.93
CA THR A 108 -25.02 0.64 -21.36
C THR A 108 -23.55 0.77 -20.94
N TYR A 109 -23.23 0.38 -19.70
CA TYR A 109 -21.85 0.28 -19.26
C TYR A 109 -21.14 -0.84 -20.02
N LYS A 110 -19.99 -0.50 -20.63
CA LYS A 110 -19.25 -1.42 -21.51
C LYS A 110 -18.10 -2.16 -20.82
N GLY A 111 -17.75 -1.72 -19.61
CA GLY A 111 -16.66 -2.30 -18.82
C GLY A 111 -17.14 -3.47 -17.94
N ASN A 112 -16.22 -3.95 -17.10
CA ASN A 112 -16.52 -4.89 -16.03
C ASN A 112 -16.51 -4.11 -14.69
N PRO A 113 -17.67 -3.91 -14.02
CA PRO A 113 -17.72 -3.15 -12.78
C PRO A 113 -16.89 -3.80 -11.67
N LYS A 114 -16.88 -5.14 -11.59
CA LYS A 114 -16.14 -5.89 -10.57
C LYS A 114 -14.61 -5.79 -10.72
N PHE A 115 -14.14 -5.58 -11.94
CA PHE A 115 -12.73 -5.26 -12.20
C PHE A 115 -12.41 -3.79 -11.92
N TYR A 116 -13.37 -2.88 -12.12
CA TYR A 116 -13.10 -1.45 -12.16
C TYR A 116 -13.28 -0.74 -10.82
N TYR A 117 -14.13 -1.26 -9.90
CA TYR A 117 -14.59 -0.54 -8.69
C TYR A 117 -13.47 -0.04 -7.77
N ASN A 118 -12.31 -0.71 -7.77
CA ASN A 118 -11.17 -0.31 -6.95
C ASN A 118 -9.88 -0.06 -7.77
N LEU A 119 -9.88 -0.32 -9.08
CA LEU A 119 -8.69 -0.28 -9.94
C LEU A 119 -7.97 1.06 -9.85
N MET A 120 -8.71 2.17 -10.04
CA MET A 120 -8.10 3.49 -10.05
C MET A 120 -7.71 3.96 -8.64
N PHE A 121 -8.43 3.51 -7.61
CA PHE A 121 -8.04 3.74 -6.23
C PHE A 121 -6.65 3.11 -5.94
N TYR A 122 -6.43 1.85 -6.35
CA TYR A 122 -5.13 1.19 -6.16
C TYR A 122 -3.99 1.94 -6.84
N PHE A 123 -4.15 2.38 -8.07
CA PHE A 123 -3.12 3.19 -8.74
C PHE A 123 -2.91 4.56 -8.09
N TYR A 124 -4.00 5.20 -7.64
CA TYR A 124 -3.92 6.54 -7.07
C TYR A 124 -3.33 6.55 -5.65
N ALA A 125 -3.67 5.56 -4.83
CA ALA A 125 -3.25 5.46 -3.43
C ALA A 125 -1.85 4.86 -3.23
N MET A 126 -1.11 4.59 -4.32
CA MET A 126 0.31 4.23 -4.23
C MET A 126 1.13 5.38 -3.62
N PRO A 127 2.15 5.09 -2.80
CA PRO A 127 2.59 3.75 -2.42
C PRO A 127 1.87 3.16 -1.19
N PHE A 128 0.94 3.87 -0.57
CA PHE A 128 0.39 3.54 0.76
C PHE A 128 -0.34 2.20 0.82
N ILE A 129 -1.01 1.80 -0.25
CA ILE A 129 -1.68 0.49 -0.31
C ILE A 129 -0.68 -0.69 -0.30
N LEU A 130 0.60 -0.40 -0.55
CA LEU A 130 1.66 -1.39 -0.46
C LEU A 130 2.10 -1.65 1.00
N ALA A 131 1.39 -1.10 1.97
CA ALA A 131 1.54 -1.41 3.38
C ALA A 131 0.39 -2.28 3.93
N ASP A 132 -0.53 -2.73 3.06
CA ASP A 132 -1.60 -3.66 3.44
C ASP A 132 -1.01 -5.03 3.84
N ASP A 133 -1.76 -5.81 4.62
CA ASP A 133 -1.31 -7.12 5.10
C ASP A 133 -1.09 -8.14 3.97
N GLY A 134 -0.18 -9.09 4.19
CA GLY A 134 0.07 -10.20 3.25
C GLY A 134 0.92 -9.80 2.03
N ILE A 135 1.69 -8.73 2.13
CA ILE A 135 2.60 -8.28 1.06
C ILE A 135 4.02 -8.79 1.30
N ILE A 136 4.64 -9.27 0.23
CA ILE A 136 6.03 -9.74 0.18
C ILE A 136 6.83 -8.75 -0.66
N TYR A 137 7.98 -8.30 -0.13
CA TYR A 137 8.87 -7.35 -0.79
C TYR A 137 10.19 -8.02 -1.16
N GLU A 138 10.65 -7.79 -2.39
CA GLU A 138 11.93 -8.28 -2.89
C GLU A 138 12.66 -7.16 -3.64
N ASP A 139 13.95 -6.99 -3.39
CA ASP A 139 14.77 -6.09 -4.20
C ASP A 139 14.95 -6.68 -5.61
N VAL A 140 14.77 -5.86 -6.62
CA VAL A 140 14.96 -6.24 -8.02
C VAL A 140 15.89 -5.28 -8.75
N ALA A 141 16.31 -5.66 -9.94
CA ALA A 141 17.14 -4.81 -10.80
C ALA A 141 16.47 -3.45 -11.03
N ALA A 142 17.29 -2.40 -11.08
CA ALA A 142 16.82 -1.07 -11.36
C ALA A 142 16.23 -0.97 -12.78
N LEU A 143 15.24 -0.09 -12.95
CA LEU A 143 14.74 0.32 -14.24
C LEU A 143 15.65 1.42 -14.81
N GLU A 144 16.22 1.18 -15.96
CA GLU A 144 16.95 2.20 -16.71
C GLU A 144 16.02 2.85 -17.73
N PHE A 145 15.81 4.16 -17.60
CA PHE A 145 14.95 4.90 -18.53
C PHE A 145 15.48 6.32 -18.76
N GLU A 146 15.71 6.68 -20.02
CA GLU A 146 16.20 8.00 -20.46
C GLU A 146 17.50 8.44 -19.73
N GLY A 147 18.40 7.49 -19.45
CA GLY A 147 19.68 7.75 -18.78
C GLY A 147 19.59 7.91 -17.27
N GLN A 148 18.45 7.63 -16.68
CA GLN A 148 18.20 7.60 -15.24
C GLN A 148 18.02 6.16 -14.77
N SER A 149 18.52 5.86 -13.56
CA SER A 149 18.41 4.54 -12.93
C SER A 149 17.49 4.63 -11.72
N TYR A 150 16.45 3.80 -11.68
CA TYR A 150 15.43 3.77 -10.64
C TYR A 150 15.49 2.42 -9.91
N PRO A 151 15.96 2.38 -8.64
CA PRO A 151 15.91 1.15 -7.85
C PRO A 151 14.50 0.59 -7.77
N GLY A 152 14.39 -0.76 -7.82
CA GLY A 152 13.11 -1.45 -7.89
C GLY A 152 12.83 -2.31 -6.65
N ILE A 153 11.58 -2.32 -6.23
CA ILE A 153 11.04 -3.19 -5.19
C ILE A 153 9.89 -3.97 -5.84
N LYS A 154 10.07 -5.28 -5.97
CA LYS A 154 8.99 -6.16 -6.40
C LYS A 154 8.06 -6.43 -5.23
N ILE A 155 6.78 -6.39 -5.51
CA ILE A 155 5.69 -6.61 -4.58
C ILE A 155 4.86 -7.76 -5.09
N SER A 156 4.68 -8.76 -4.25
CA SER A 156 3.80 -9.89 -4.48
C SER A 156 2.96 -10.15 -3.24
N TYR A 157 1.92 -10.95 -3.40
CA TYR A 157 0.96 -11.23 -2.33
C TYR A 157 1.08 -12.67 -1.85
N GLU A 158 0.82 -12.88 -0.56
CA GLU A 158 0.62 -14.23 -0.04
C GLU A 158 -0.58 -14.88 -0.74
N SER A 159 -0.57 -16.22 -0.83
CA SER A 159 -1.62 -16.98 -1.50
C SER A 159 -3.00 -16.68 -0.90
N GLY A 160 -3.93 -16.28 -1.75
CA GLY A 160 -5.32 -16.00 -1.36
C GLY A 160 -5.57 -14.59 -0.81
N VAL A 161 -4.60 -13.69 -0.89
CA VAL A 161 -4.76 -12.29 -0.51
C VAL A 161 -5.20 -11.47 -1.73
N GLY A 162 -6.29 -10.69 -1.58
CA GLY A 162 -6.83 -9.83 -2.62
C GLY A 162 -7.61 -10.57 -3.73
N GLU A 163 -8.16 -9.81 -4.67
CA GLU A 163 -8.99 -10.34 -5.78
C GLU A 163 -8.17 -10.92 -6.93
N SER A 164 -6.91 -10.50 -7.06
CA SER A 164 -5.96 -10.94 -8.07
C SER A 164 -4.61 -11.27 -7.44
N PRO A 165 -4.52 -12.33 -6.61
CA PRO A 165 -3.30 -12.67 -5.87
C PRO A 165 -2.11 -13.03 -6.77
N GLU A 166 -2.36 -13.29 -8.06
CA GLU A 166 -1.32 -13.55 -9.06
C GLU A 166 -0.78 -12.28 -9.72
N ASP A 167 -1.36 -11.09 -9.40
CA ASP A 167 -0.81 -9.81 -9.87
C ASP A 167 0.52 -9.53 -9.16
N GLU A 168 1.49 -9.08 -9.93
CA GLU A 168 2.78 -8.64 -9.44
C GLU A 168 2.95 -7.15 -9.74
N TYR A 169 3.56 -6.43 -8.80
CA TYR A 169 3.92 -5.03 -8.98
C TYR A 169 5.42 -4.86 -8.79
N ILE A 170 6.01 -3.89 -9.50
CA ILE A 170 7.36 -3.42 -9.24
C ILE A 170 7.27 -1.91 -9.05
N LEU A 171 7.52 -1.46 -7.83
CA LEU A 171 7.66 -0.05 -7.53
C LEU A 171 9.10 0.36 -7.80
N TYR A 172 9.29 1.36 -8.67
CA TYR A 172 10.58 1.98 -8.89
C TYR A 172 10.56 3.41 -8.34
N TYR A 173 11.62 3.80 -7.66
CA TYR A 173 11.72 5.08 -6.99
C TYR A 173 12.99 5.85 -7.35
N ASP A 174 12.96 7.15 -7.18
CA ASP A 174 14.12 8.03 -7.33
C ASP A 174 15.07 7.83 -6.14
N SER A 175 16.33 7.52 -6.42
CA SER A 175 17.31 7.14 -5.39
C SER A 175 17.70 8.27 -4.43
N GLU A 176 17.51 9.54 -4.83
CA GLU A 176 17.84 10.72 -4.00
C GLU A 176 16.64 11.14 -3.14
N THR A 177 15.47 11.22 -3.73
CA THR A 177 14.26 11.73 -3.06
C THR A 177 13.41 10.62 -2.44
N HIS A 178 13.63 9.36 -2.81
CA HIS A 178 12.84 8.18 -2.48
C HIS A 178 11.37 8.27 -2.90
N LYS A 179 11.00 9.23 -3.75
CA LYS A 179 9.65 9.30 -4.31
C LYS A 179 9.47 8.20 -5.35
N MET A 180 8.33 7.53 -5.28
CA MET A 180 7.90 6.61 -6.33
C MET A 180 7.90 7.32 -7.68
N THR A 181 8.42 6.67 -8.71
CA THR A 181 8.51 7.25 -10.07
C THR A 181 7.83 6.37 -11.09
N TRP A 182 7.94 5.05 -10.96
CA TRP A 182 7.30 4.12 -11.87
C TRP A 182 6.61 2.97 -11.14
N LEU A 183 5.56 2.48 -11.76
CA LEU A 183 4.91 1.23 -11.41
C LEU A 183 4.95 0.31 -12.63
N GLY A 184 5.64 -0.83 -12.51
CA GLY A 184 5.42 -1.97 -13.37
C GLY A 184 4.32 -2.84 -12.75
N TYR A 185 3.36 -3.32 -13.54
CA TYR A 185 2.27 -4.16 -13.03
C TYR A 185 1.82 -5.19 -14.05
N THR A 186 1.40 -6.35 -13.59
CA THR A 186 0.72 -7.37 -14.41
C THR A 186 -0.80 -7.25 -14.26
N VAL A 187 -1.56 -7.86 -15.15
CA VAL A 187 -3.02 -7.92 -15.09
C VAL A 187 -3.42 -9.39 -15.24
N THR A 188 -3.81 -10.02 -14.16
CA THR A 188 -4.17 -11.45 -14.12
C THR A 188 -5.63 -11.70 -13.82
N TYR A 189 -6.41 -10.64 -13.57
CA TYR A 189 -7.83 -10.71 -13.21
C TYR A 189 -8.65 -11.62 -14.15
N PHE A 190 -8.41 -11.55 -15.46
CA PHE A 190 -9.15 -12.31 -16.47
C PHE A 190 -8.56 -13.71 -16.72
N SER A 191 -7.24 -13.85 -16.71
CA SER A 191 -6.56 -15.13 -16.98
C SER A 191 -6.50 -16.04 -15.77
N LYS A 192 -6.45 -15.45 -14.55
CA LYS A 192 -6.18 -16.12 -13.27
C LYS A 192 -4.85 -16.88 -13.26
N GLU A 193 -3.93 -16.53 -14.16
CA GLU A 193 -2.59 -17.09 -14.29
C GLU A 193 -1.56 -15.97 -14.16
N LYS A 194 -0.39 -16.29 -13.61
CA LYS A 194 0.72 -15.32 -13.51
C LYS A 194 1.01 -14.65 -14.84
N GLY A 195 0.91 -13.34 -14.87
CA GLY A 195 1.29 -12.53 -16.01
C GLY A 195 2.80 -12.56 -16.24
N LYS A 196 3.22 -12.51 -17.51
CA LYS A 196 4.65 -12.42 -17.88
C LYS A 196 5.03 -11.05 -18.40
N GLU A 197 4.05 -10.23 -18.72
CA GLU A 197 4.22 -8.90 -19.30
C GLU A 197 3.83 -7.83 -18.29
N PHE A 198 4.76 -6.91 -18.05
CA PHE A 198 4.54 -5.76 -17.22
C PHE A 198 4.06 -4.57 -18.06
N HIS A 199 2.99 -3.94 -17.60
CA HIS A 199 2.53 -2.63 -18.04
C HIS A 199 3.20 -1.56 -17.18
N PHE A 200 3.32 -0.32 -17.71
CA PHE A 200 4.06 0.72 -17.00
C PHE A 200 3.23 2.00 -16.84
N ILE A 201 3.24 2.53 -15.63
CA ILE A 201 2.72 3.85 -15.27
C ILE A 201 3.87 4.68 -14.69
N LYS A 202 4.04 5.90 -15.19
CA LYS A 202 4.95 6.89 -14.60
C LYS A 202 4.17 7.82 -13.69
N TYR A 203 4.71 8.02 -12.49
CA TYR A 203 4.26 8.96 -11.48
C TYR A 203 5.21 10.16 -11.52
N ASN A 204 4.86 11.21 -12.22
CA ASN A 204 5.80 12.28 -12.54
C ASN A 204 5.45 13.65 -11.96
N ASN A 205 4.22 13.86 -11.57
CA ASN A 205 3.77 15.08 -10.93
C ASN A 205 3.08 14.74 -9.61
N TRP A 206 3.43 15.50 -8.58
CA TRP A 206 3.00 15.26 -7.22
C TRP A 206 2.36 16.51 -6.62
N GLN A 207 1.31 16.33 -5.85
CA GLN A 207 0.67 17.36 -5.04
C GLN A 207 0.64 16.95 -3.58
N THR A 208 0.65 17.93 -2.68
CA THR A 208 0.57 17.66 -1.24
C THR A 208 -0.83 18.00 -0.74
N VAL A 209 -1.51 17.03 -0.16
CA VAL A 209 -2.84 17.17 0.44
C VAL A 209 -2.81 16.59 1.84
N GLU A 210 -3.18 17.36 2.85
CA GLU A 210 -3.19 16.95 4.27
C GLU A 210 -1.88 16.29 4.75
N GLY A 211 -0.73 16.73 4.20
CA GLY A 211 0.60 16.22 4.52
C GLY A 211 1.01 14.97 3.73
N LEU A 212 0.14 14.43 2.89
CA LEU A 212 0.44 13.30 2.01
C LEU A 212 0.78 13.78 0.59
N VAL A 213 1.80 13.16 0.00
CA VAL A 213 2.25 13.43 -1.37
C VAL A 213 1.56 12.42 -2.29
N LEU A 214 0.57 12.91 -3.03
CA LEU A 214 -0.30 12.13 -3.92
C LEU A 214 -0.05 12.49 -5.39
N PRO A 215 -0.31 11.60 -6.34
CA PRO A 215 -0.09 11.90 -7.75
C PRO A 215 -1.07 13.00 -8.26
N GLU A 216 -0.53 13.94 -9.04
CA GLU A 216 -1.33 14.89 -9.81
C GLU A 216 -1.68 14.32 -11.19
N THR A 217 -0.79 13.48 -11.72
CA THR A 217 -0.98 12.84 -13.02
C THR A 217 -0.36 11.46 -13.04
N LEU A 218 -1.09 10.50 -13.57
CA LEU A 218 -0.57 9.19 -13.96
C LEU A 218 -0.38 9.16 -15.46
N THR A 219 0.78 8.69 -15.92
CA THR A 219 1.13 8.58 -17.34
C THR A 219 1.36 7.13 -17.71
N TRP A 220 0.51 6.57 -18.57
CA TRP A 220 0.72 5.24 -19.13
C TRP A 220 1.73 5.28 -20.25
N TYR A 221 2.55 4.23 -20.31
CA TYR A 221 3.55 4.03 -21.36
C TYR A 221 3.24 2.76 -22.15
N ASN A 222 3.61 2.76 -23.43
CA ASN A 222 3.78 1.53 -24.17
C ASN A 222 4.98 0.77 -23.62
N TYR A 223 5.05 -0.53 -23.87
CA TYR A 223 6.13 -1.36 -23.34
C TYR A 223 6.58 -2.39 -24.39
N GLU A 224 7.82 -2.78 -24.30
CA GLU A 224 8.43 -3.85 -25.08
C GLU A 224 9.47 -4.56 -24.21
N ASN A 225 9.48 -5.90 -24.21
CA ASN A 225 10.42 -6.72 -23.44
C ASN A 225 10.43 -6.37 -21.92
N ASN A 226 9.27 -6.06 -21.35
CA ASN A 226 9.10 -5.63 -19.95
C ASN A 226 9.84 -4.34 -19.60
N LEU A 227 9.97 -3.42 -20.54
CA LEU A 227 10.51 -2.09 -20.35
C LEU A 227 9.55 -1.05 -20.94
N PRO A 228 9.38 0.12 -20.30
CA PRO A 228 8.59 1.20 -20.87
C PRO A 228 9.27 1.77 -22.12
N THR A 229 8.48 2.18 -23.11
CA THR A 229 8.97 2.75 -24.36
C THR A 229 8.45 4.17 -24.56
N GLU A 230 7.36 4.34 -25.26
CA GLU A 230 6.79 5.64 -25.60
C GLU A 230 5.62 5.99 -24.69
N LYS A 231 5.46 7.26 -24.37
CA LYS A 231 4.29 7.77 -23.67
C LYS A 231 3.03 7.48 -24.47
N ARG A 232 2.00 6.93 -23.78
CA ARG A 232 0.70 6.62 -24.38
C ARG A 232 -0.35 7.67 -24.06
N ASN A 233 -0.61 7.93 -22.78
CA ASN A 233 -1.61 8.91 -22.34
C ASN A 233 -1.38 9.37 -20.90
N ASP A 234 -1.83 10.57 -20.62
CA ASP A 234 -1.94 11.12 -19.27
C ASP A 234 -3.35 10.97 -18.73
N LEU A 235 -3.45 10.81 -17.42
CA LEU A 235 -4.68 10.94 -16.66
C LEU A 235 -4.44 11.89 -15.49
N PRO A 236 -4.95 13.13 -15.57
CA PRO A 236 -4.84 14.09 -14.47
C PRO A 236 -5.90 13.85 -13.41
N PHE A 237 -5.52 14.16 -12.16
CA PHE A 237 -6.36 14.09 -10.97
C PHE A 237 -6.52 15.48 -10.36
N THR A 238 -7.74 15.83 -10.01
CA THR A 238 -8.11 17.12 -9.41
C THR A 238 -9.07 16.93 -8.26
N ASP A 239 -9.34 18.00 -7.53
CA ASP A 239 -10.36 18.05 -6.48
C ASP A 239 -10.14 16.98 -5.40
N ILE A 240 -8.88 16.78 -5.01
CA ILE A 240 -8.51 15.77 -4.04
C ILE A 240 -8.97 16.18 -2.65
N LYS A 241 -9.67 15.27 -1.97
CA LYS A 241 -10.07 15.46 -0.57
C LYS A 241 -9.64 14.26 0.27
N LEU A 242 -8.91 14.54 1.31
CA LEU A 242 -8.58 13.60 2.38
C LEU A 242 -9.27 14.06 3.66
N SER A 243 -9.88 13.13 4.40
CA SER A 243 -10.54 13.46 5.66
C SER A 243 -10.21 12.44 6.75
N LYS A 244 -10.12 12.95 7.99
CA LYS A 244 -10.05 12.15 9.22
C LYS A 244 -11.44 11.75 9.73
N GLU A 245 -12.50 12.22 9.07
CA GLU A 245 -13.88 11.85 9.35
C GLU A 245 -14.30 10.73 8.39
N GLU A 246 -15.09 9.81 8.89
CA GLU A 246 -15.66 8.76 8.04
C GLU A 246 -16.71 9.36 7.12
N PRO A 247 -16.73 8.91 5.85
CA PRO A 247 -17.81 9.30 4.95
C PRO A 247 -19.12 8.66 5.42
N ASP A 248 -20.24 9.26 5.00
CA ASP A 248 -21.54 8.66 5.23
C ASP A 248 -21.61 7.27 4.58
N THR A 249 -21.84 6.24 5.38
CA THR A 249 -21.84 4.86 4.91
C THR A 249 -22.99 4.54 3.98
N ASP A 250 -24.11 5.25 4.08
CA ASP A 250 -25.29 5.03 3.26
C ASP A 250 -25.02 5.38 1.78
N MET A 251 -24.02 6.23 1.51
CA MET A 251 -23.64 6.58 0.13
C MET A 251 -23.11 5.40 -0.69
N PHE A 252 -22.59 4.37 -0.01
CA PHE A 252 -22.01 3.20 -0.67
C PHE A 252 -23.03 2.08 -0.92
N GLU A 253 -24.20 2.15 -0.28
CA GLU A 253 -25.24 1.15 -0.41
C GLU A 253 -25.89 1.18 -1.82
N ALA A 254 -26.30 0.02 -2.31
CA ALA A 254 -26.93 -0.10 -3.63
C ALA A 254 -28.26 0.66 -3.67
N PRO A 255 -28.39 1.74 -4.45
CA PRO A 255 -29.65 2.49 -4.52
C PRO A 255 -30.73 1.72 -5.29
N ALA A 256 -31.99 2.13 -5.12
CA ALA A 256 -33.10 1.53 -5.84
C ALA A 256 -32.87 1.48 -7.37
N GLY A 257 -32.99 0.30 -7.97
CA GLY A 257 -32.77 0.05 -9.39
C GLY A 257 -31.29 -0.06 -9.78
N ALA A 258 -30.36 -0.21 -8.84
CA ALA A 258 -29.03 -0.74 -9.09
C ALA A 258 -29.08 -2.25 -9.38
N THR A 259 -28.09 -2.74 -10.09
CA THR A 259 -27.89 -4.18 -10.37
C THR A 259 -26.67 -4.63 -9.59
N ILE A 260 -26.84 -5.67 -8.78
CA ILE A 260 -25.70 -6.35 -8.13
C ILE A 260 -24.95 -7.15 -9.19
N ILE A 261 -23.64 -7.11 -9.13
CA ILE A 261 -22.75 -7.76 -10.10
C ILE A 261 -22.18 -9.02 -9.46
N ASP A 262 -22.56 -10.15 -9.99
CA ASP A 262 -22.12 -11.48 -9.54
C ASP A 262 -20.67 -11.82 -9.95
#